data_4375bbdcc823c64e96cf76a73f418ca3
#
_entry.id   4375bbdcc823c64e96cf76a73f418ca3
#
_cell.length_a   1.000
_cell.length_b   1.000
_cell.length_c   1.000
_cell.angle_alpha   90.00
_cell.angle_beta   90.00
_cell.angle_gamma   90.00
#
_symmetry.space_group_name_H-M   'P 1'
#
loop_
_entity.id
_entity.type
_entity.pdbx_description
1 polymer ?
#
loop_
_entity_poly.entity_id
_entity_poly.type
_entity_poly.pdbx_seq_one_letter_code
_entity_poly.pdbx_strand_id
1 'polypeptide(L)'
;MKFIYSYLLLTFFLISCSASAQIKDITPAHDEFLIVSKQVGETRNINVWTPPNYKTNRDSLPVMYMADGGIVEEDFPHIANTLAALIESKSIPPMILVGIANTQRRRDLTGPTAVAKDKEIAPVVGGSVKFRAFIEEELFPAINKRYRTTNEKSIIGESLSGLFVMETFFLTPEMFDNYIAFDPSLWWNNQYLVKTAKEHLAKFPTTEKRLWFASSSAKDIRNATKELAEIFKTQDISNLNYHYSP
;
A
#
# COMPACT_ATOMS: atom_id res chain seq x y z
N MET A 1 34.98 -69.09 5.58
CA MET A 1 33.72 -68.35 5.56
C MET A 1 33.82 -67.22 6.58
N LYS A 2 34.08 -66.00 6.10
CA LYS A 2 34.13 -64.80 6.97
C LYS A 2 32.96 -63.90 6.57
N PHE A 3 32.01 -63.71 7.49
CA PHE A 3 30.91 -62.78 7.29
C PHE A 3 31.42 -61.38 7.71
N ILE A 4 31.37 -60.42 6.78
CA ILE A 4 31.62 -59.01 6.97
C ILE A 4 30.30 -58.33 7.18
N TYR A 5 30.02 -57.85 8.43
CA TYR A 5 28.85 -56.98 8.70
C TYR A 5 29.21 -55.54 8.36
N SER A 6 28.52 -55.01 7.33
CA SER A 6 28.62 -53.63 6.95
C SER A 6 27.59 -52.82 7.76
N TYR A 7 28.05 -51.98 8.68
CA TYR A 7 27.19 -51.03 9.41
C TYR A 7 26.96 -49.82 8.55
N LEU A 8 25.71 -49.70 8.06
CA LEU A 8 25.22 -48.49 7.38
C LEU A 8 24.85 -47.46 8.45
N LEU A 9 25.71 -46.46 8.67
CA LEU A 9 25.43 -45.31 9.53
C LEU A 9 24.50 -44.35 8.77
N LEU A 10 23.20 -44.36 9.12
CA LEU A 10 22.21 -43.40 8.62
C LEU A 10 22.33 -42.13 9.47
N THR A 11 23.08 -41.14 8.99
CA THR A 11 23.12 -39.80 9.59
C THR A 11 21.84 -39.02 9.21
N PHE A 12 20.94 -38.95 10.16
CA PHE A 12 19.77 -38.06 10.10
C PHE A 12 20.25 -36.61 10.23
N PHE A 13 20.30 -35.88 9.09
CA PHE A 13 20.48 -34.45 9.12
C PHE A 13 19.14 -33.83 9.52
N LEU A 14 18.97 -33.48 10.79
CA LEU A 14 17.90 -32.63 11.27
C LEU A 14 18.15 -31.22 10.75
N ILE A 15 17.53 -30.89 9.62
CA ILE A 15 17.41 -29.51 9.17
C ILE A 15 16.46 -28.83 10.15
N SER A 16 17.01 -28.16 11.15
CA SER A 16 16.26 -27.23 12.00
C SER A 16 15.82 -26.06 11.12
N CYS A 17 14.63 -26.14 10.59
CA CYS A 17 13.94 -24.99 9.99
C CYS A 17 13.66 -24.03 11.16
N SER A 18 14.56 -23.07 11.39
CA SER A 18 14.31 -21.95 12.30
C SER A 18 13.19 -21.12 11.66
N ALA A 19 11.96 -21.41 12.02
CA ALA A 19 10.87 -20.47 11.78
C ALA A 19 11.23 -19.19 12.53
N SER A 20 11.65 -18.17 11.80
CA SER A 20 11.78 -16.83 12.34
C SER A 20 10.38 -16.44 12.80
N ALA A 21 10.15 -16.48 14.12
CA ALA A 21 8.91 -15.96 14.69
C ALA A 21 8.86 -14.48 14.30
N GLN A 22 7.97 -14.14 13.38
CA GLN A 22 7.68 -12.75 13.09
C GLN A 22 7.22 -12.11 14.40
N ILE A 23 8.04 -11.18 14.92
CA ILE A 23 7.66 -10.41 16.10
C ILE A 23 6.41 -9.63 15.68
N LYS A 24 5.26 -10.02 16.24
CA LYS A 24 4.00 -9.35 15.95
C LYS A 24 4.10 -7.94 16.53
N ASP A 25 3.92 -6.93 15.69
CA ASP A 25 3.90 -5.55 16.12
C ASP A 25 2.84 -5.34 17.20
N ILE A 26 3.21 -4.62 18.26
CA ILE A 26 2.24 -4.20 19.28
C ILE A 26 1.34 -3.15 18.63
N THR A 27 0.04 -3.37 18.65
CA THR A 27 -0.92 -2.39 18.14
C THR A 27 -0.86 -1.13 19.00
N PRO A 28 -0.48 0.04 18.45
CA PRO A 28 -0.43 1.27 19.22
C PRO A 28 -1.83 1.77 19.56
N ALA A 29 -1.95 2.65 20.55
CA ALA A 29 -3.21 3.32 20.85
C ALA A 29 -3.71 4.08 19.63
N HIS A 30 -4.94 3.83 19.22
CA HIS A 30 -5.57 4.43 18.05
C HIS A 30 -7.07 4.61 18.27
N ASP A 31 -7.70 5.43 17.46
CA ASP A 31 -9.16 5.54 17.41
C ASP A 31 -9.69 4.58 16.32
N GLU A 32 -10.90 4.05 16.54
CA GLU A 32 -11.59 3.18 15.60
C GLU A 32 -13.02 3.68 15.36
N PHE A 33 -13.48 3.68 14.11
CA PHE A 33 -14.88 3.98 13.80
C PHE A 33 -15.33 3.32 12.50
N LEU A 34 -16.66 3.23 12.35
CA LEU A 34 -17.29 2.61 11.19
C LEU A 34 -17.85 3.66 10.23
N ILE A 35 -17.76 3.39 8.93
CA ILE A 35 -18.45 4.11 7.85
C ILE A 35 -19.35 3.13 7.12
N VAL A 36 -20.66 3.39 7.10
CA VAL A 36 -21.59 2.68 6.22
C VAL A 36 -21.48 3.32 4.84
N SER A 37 -20.75 2.67 3.97
CA SER A 37 -20.42 3.21 2.64
C SER A 37 -21.53 2.94 1.64
N LYS A 38 -21.92 3.97 0.92
CA LYS A 38 -22.84 3.87 -0.25
C LYS A 38 -22.07 3.45 -1.50
N GLN A 39 -20.81 3.86 -1.63
CA GLN A 39 -19.99 3.60 -2.81
C GLN A 39 -19.65 2.12 -2.96
N VAL A 40 -19.26 1.45 -1.86
CA VAL A 40 -18.93 0.02 -1.87
C VAL A 40 -20.05 -0.87 -1.36
N GLY A 41 -21.14 -0.29 -0.80
CA GLY A 41 -22.34 -1.01 -0.35
C GLY A 41 -22.14 -1.87 0.91
N GLU A 42 -21.17 -1.52 1.76
CA GLU A 42 -20.86 -2.26 2.99
C GLU A 42 -20.29 -1.34 4.08
N THR A 43 -20.21 -1.85 5.30
CA THR A 43 -19.59 -1.13 6.41
C THR A 43 -18.08 -1.32 6.38
N ARG A 44 -17.36 -0.19 6.50
CA ARG A 44 -15.89 -0.16 6.57
C ARG A 44 -15.43 0.20 7.97
N ASN A 45 -14.45 -0.55 8.46
CA ASN A 45 -13.75 -0.23 9.69
C ASN A 45 -12.53 0.65 9.39
N ILE A 46 -12.41 1.77 10.11
CA ILE A 46 -11.35 2.76 9.94
C ILE A 46 -10.58 2.88 11.25
N ASN A 47 -9.28 2.65 11.15
CA ASN A 47 -8.33 2.81 12.25
C ASN A 47 -7.57 4.13 12.06
N VAL A 48 -7.46 4.94 13.12
CA VAL A 48 -6.76 6.23 13.03
C VAL A 48 -5.74 6.33 14.15
N TRP A 49 -4.48 6.40 13.76
CA TRP A 49 -3.40 6.71 14.68
C TRP A 49 -3.01 8.18 14.56
N THR A 50 -2.80 8.82 15.70
CA THR A 50 -2.29 10.20 15.79
C THR A 50 -1.00 10.22 16.61
N PRO A 51 -0.03 11.09 16.28
CA PRO A 51 1.20 11.19 17.05
C PRO A 51 0.94 11.58 18.51
N PRO A 52 1.81 11.22 19.47
CA PRO A 52 1.56 11.34 20.91
C PRO A 52 1.08 12.73 21.38
N ASN A 53 1.62 13.79 20.79
CA ASN A 53 1.30 15.18 21.17
C ASN A 53 0.09 15.77 20.42
N TYR A 54 -0.59 15.02 19.58
CA TYR A 54 -1.71 15.52 18.79
C TYR A 54 -2.87 16.06 19.63
N LYS A 55 -3.20 15.38 20.75
CA LYS A 55 -4.32 15.79 21.62
C LYS A 55 -4.02 17.07 22.40
N THR A 56 -2.75 17.33 22.70
CA THR A 56 -2.30 18.51 23.49
C THR A 56 -1.86 19.67 22.60
N ASN A 57 -1.45 19.41 21.37
CA ASN A 57 -1.14 20.40 20.36
C ASN A 57 -2.42 20.85 19.62
N ARG A 58 -2.42 22.04 19.05
CA ARG A 58 -3.54 22.57 18.25
C ARG A 58 -3.25 22.56 16.75
N ASP A 59 -2.11 22.05 16.32
CA ASP A 59 -1.70 22.03 14.93
C ASP A 59 -2.60 21.09 14.09
N SER A 60 -2.84 21.49 12.86
CA SER A 60 -3.39 20.60 11.85
C SER A 60 -2.26 19.80 11.20
N LEU A 61 -2.48 18.53 10.96
CA LEU A 61 -1.46 17.62 10.43
C LEU A 61 -1.84 17.07 9.05
N PRO A 62 -0.86 16.77 8.18
CA PRO A 62 -1.10 16.01 6.96
C PRO A 62 -1.58 14.59 7.30
N VAL A 63 -2.28 13.96 6.35
CA VAL A 63 -2.88 12.64 6.55
C VAL A 63 -2.28 11.64 5.56
N MET A 64 -1.79 10.52 6.08
CA MET A 64 -1.41 9.36 5.30
C MET A 64 -2.52 8.31 5.36
N TYR A 65 -2.98 7.87 4.21
CA TYR A 65 -4.00 6.83 4.06
C TYR A 65 -3.36 5.52 3.61
N MET A 66 -3.89 4.40 4.09
CA MET A 66 -3.48 3.07 3.66
C MET A 66 -4.67 2.12 3.56
N ALA A 67 -4.73 1.35 2.50
CA ALA A 67 -5.45 0.08 2.48
C ALA A 67 -4.59 -0.96 3.22
N ASP A 68 -5.11 -2.19 3.43
CA ASP A 68 -4.46 -3.14 4.34
C ASP A 68 -4.25 -2.53 5.75
N GLY A 69 -5.24 -1.74 6.18
CA GLY A 69 -5.17 -0.90 7.37
C GLY A 69 -5.89 -1.49 8.59
N GLY A 70 -6.12 -2.79 8.63
CA GLY A 70 -6.62 -3.52 9.79
C GLY A 70 -5.55 -3.75 10.84
N ILE A 71 -6.00 -4.11 12.06
CA ILE A 71 -5.11 -4.37 13.21
C ILE A 71 -4.75 -5.85 13.36
N VAL A 72 -5.41 -6.73 12.62
CA VAL A 72 -5.18 -8.18 12.65
C VAL A 72 -4.82 -8.65 11.24
N GLU A 73 -3.64 -9.25 11.10
CA GLU A 73 -3.14 -9.78 9.81
C GLU A 73 -3.02 -8.72 8.69
N GLU A 74 -2.93 -7.43 9.05
CA GLU A 74 -2.74 -6.30 8.15
C GLU A 74 -1.69 -5.33 8.72
N ASP A 75 -1.27 -4.33 7.93
CA ASP A 75 -0.04 -3.59 8.16
C ASP A 75 -0.19 -2.35 9.06
N PHE A 76 -1.40 -2.00 9.51
CA PHE A 76 -1.62 -0.78 10.29
C PHE A 76 -0.73 -0.67 11.54
N PRO A 77 -0.58 -1.72 12.40
CA PRO A 77 0.29 -1.62 13.57
C PRO A 77 1.74 -1.36 13.20
N HIS A 78 2.25 -2.02 12.17
CA HIS A 78 3.62 -1.87 11.68
C HIS A 78 3.91 -0.45 11.17
N ILE A 79 3.04 0.06 10.32
CA ILE A 79 3.19 1.41 9.76
C ILE A 79 3.04 2.49 10.84
N ALA A 80 2.08 2.34 11.76
CA ALA A 80 1.91 3.28 12.86
C ALA A 80 3.13 3.33 13.79
N ASN A 81 3.71 2.17 14.13
CA ASN A 81 4.94 2.11 14.95
C ASN A 81 6.14 2.69 14.21
N THR A 82 6.27 2.42 12.92
CA THR A 82 7.33 2.99 12.06
C THR A 82 7.22 4.51 12.00
N LEU A 83 6.03 5.05 11.76
CA LEU A 83 5.80 6.51 11.76
C LEU A 83 6.11 7.11 13.14
N ALA A 84 5.71 6.46 14.22
CA ALA A 84 6.02 6.92 15.57
C ALA A 84 7.54 7.08 15.78
N ALA A 85 8.33 6.06 15.41
CA ALA A 85 9.79 6.08 15.53
C ALA A 85 10.44 7.16 14.65
N LEU A 86 9.98 7.32 13.41
CA LEU A 86 10.50 8.32 12.48
C LEU A 86 10.15 9.76 12.92
N ILE A 87 8.97 9.98 13.49
CA ILE A 87 8.56 11.28 14.05
C ILE A 87 9.35 11.59 15.32
N GLU A 88 9.53 10.63 16.22
CA GLU A 88 10.31 10.77 17.45
C GLU A 88 11.76 11.13 17.15
N SER A 89 12.37 10.47 16.17
CA SER A 89 13.74 10.76 15.69
C SER A 89 13.83 12.06 14.87
N LYS A 90 12.70 12.75 14.61
CA LYS A 90 12.61 13.94 13.77
C LYS A 90 13.07 13.71 12.31
N SER A 91 13.01 12.48 11.85
CA SER A 91 13.32 12.10 10.45
C SER A 91 12.21 12.51 9.48
N ILE A 92 10.98 12.58 9.97
CA ILE A 92 9.82 13.08 9.22
C ILE A 92 8.97 14.01 10.11
N PRO A 93 8.19 14.93 9.51
CA PRO A 93 7.23 15.72 10.25
C PRO A 93 6.08 14.88 10.80
N PRO A 94 5.39 15.35 11.88
CA PRO A 94 4.21 14.68 12.40
C PRO A 94 3.08 14.58 11.36
N MET A 95 2.39 13.42 11.34
CA MET A 95 1.24 13.16 10.47
C MET A 95 0.23 12.22 11.15
N ILE A 96 -0.98 12.19 10.63
CA ILE A 96 -2.03 11.25 11.03
C ILE A 96 -1.96 10.05 10.08
N LEU A 97 -2.09 8.83 10.60
CA LEU A 97 -2.27 7.62 9.81
C LEU A 97 -3.73 7.19 9.84
N VAL A 98 -4.29 6.92 8.67
CA VAL A 98 -5.66 6.41 8.48
C VAL A 98 -5.59 5.07 7.77
N GLY A 99 -5.90 4.00 8.49
CA GLY A 99 -5.96 2.64 7.97
C GLY A 99 -7.39 2.23 7.61
N ILE A 100 -7.58 1.68 6.43
CA ILE A 100 -8.84 1.12 5.96
C ILE A 100 -8.74 -0.40 6.06
N ALA A 101 -9.43 -1.02 7.03
CA ALA A 101 -9.44 -2.46 7.17
C ALA A 101 -10.08 -3.13 5.94
N ASN A 102 -9.51 -4.24 5.51
CA ASN A 102 -10.01 -4.98 4.37
C ASN A 102 -11.34 -5.69 4.68
N THR A 103 -12.16 -5.78 3.65
CA THR A 103 -13.32 -6.69 3.59
C THR A 103 -13.12 -7.67 2.43
N GLN A 104 -13.10 -7.18 1.21
CA GLN A 104 -12.78 -7.94 0.01
C GLN A 104 -11.55 -7.34 -0.68
N ARG A 105 -10.37 -7.57 -0.09
CA ARG A 105 -9.09 -6.97 -0.49
C ARG A 105 -8.86 -6.98 -2.00
N ARG A 106 -9.04 -8.14 -2.63
CA ARG A 106 -8.75 -8.30 -4.08
C ARG A 106 -9.77 -7.60 -4.96
N ARG A 107 -11.03 -7.49 -4.53
CA ARG A 107 -12.03 -6.67 -5.21
C ARG A 107 -11.64 -5.19 -5.17
N ASP A 108 -11.30 -4.68 -3.99
CA ASP A 108 -11.13 -3.25 -3.75
C ASP A 108 -9.82 -2.69 -4.31
N LEU A 109 -8.77 -3.50 -4.30
CA LEU A 109 -7.43 -3.05 -4.66
C LEU A 109 -7.04 -3.34 -6.12
N THR A 110 -7.96 -3.87 -6.92
CA THR A 110 -7.69 -4.18 -8.33
C THR A 110 -8.65 -3.44 -9.25
N GLY A 111 -8.11 -2.92 -10.36
CA GLY A 111 -8.90 -2.40 -11.47
C GLY A 111 -9.53 -3.50 -12.32
N PRO A 112 -10.43 -3.14 -13.25
CA PRO A 112 -11.00 -4.09 -14.20
C PRO A 112 -9.91 -4.87 -14.96
N THR A 113 -10.17 -6.15 -15.23
CA THR A 113 -9.28 -7.00 -16.00
C THR A 113 -10.04 -7.81 -17.05
N ALA A 114 -9.45 -7.93 -18.23
CA ALA A 114 -9.88 -8.86 -19.28
C ALA A 114 -9.16 -10.22 -19.20
N VAL A 115 -8.12 -10.35 -18.36
CA VAL A 115 -7.28 -11.53 -18.23
C VAL A 115 -7.99 -12.58 -17.37
N ALA A 116 -8.29 -13.75 -17.92
CA ALA A 116 -8.98 -14.83 -17.20
C ALA A 116 -8.22 -15.26 -15.94
N LYS A 117 -6.90 -15.39 -16.01
CA LYS A 117 -6.03 -15.79 -14.89
C LYS A 117 -6.13 -14.83 -13.69
N ASP A 118 -6.28 -13.54 -13.94
CA ASP A 118 -6.44 -12.56 -12.85
C ASP A 118 -7.72 -12.80 -12.04
N LYS A 119 -8.77 -13.32 -12.71
CA LYS A 119 -10.06 -13.62 -12.08
C LYS A 119 -10.04 -14.91 -11.26
N GLU A 120 -9.01 -15.75 -11.41
CA GLU A 120 -8.84 -16.97 -10.62
C GLU A 120 -8.37 -16.68 -9.19
N ILE A 121 -7.77 -15.51 -8.94
CA ILE A 121 -7.20 -15.18 -7.62
C ILE A 121 -8.26 -14.86 -6.56
N ALA A 122 -9.48 -14.48 -6.96
CA ALA A 122 -10.61 -14.21 -6.07
C ALA A 122 -11.94 -14.28 -6.83
N PRO A 123 -13.06 -14.59 -6.14
CA PRO A 123 -14.38 -14.61 -6.76
C PRO A 123 -14.80 -13.26 -7.36
N VAL A 124 -14.36 -12.15 -6.75
CA VAL A 124 -14.67 -10.79 -7.20
C VAL A 124 -13.40 -9.96 -7.25
N VAL A 125 -13.16 -9.31 -8.37
CA VAL A 125 -12.05 -8.39 -8.64
C VAL A 125 -12.54 -7.17 -9.40
N GLY A 126 -11.71 -6.12 -9.55
CA GLY A 126 -12.01 -4.98 -10.43
C GLY A 126 -12.88 -3.88 -9.80
N GLY A 127 -12.89 -3.76 -8.47
CA GLY A 127 -13.69 -2.80 -7.73
C GLY A 127 -12.98 -1.50 -7.34
N SER A 128 -11.73 -1.28 -7.75
CA SER A 128 -10.90 -0.15 -7.33
C SER A 128 -11.53 1.22 -7.58
N VAL A 129 -12.32 1.35 -8.64
CA VAL A 129 -13.05 2.61 -8.95
C VAL A 129 -14.01 2.97 -7.81
N LYS A 130 -14.82 2.01 -7.34
CA LYS A 130 -15.75 2.23 -6.22
C LYS A 130 -15.01 2.46 -4.91
N PHE A 131 -13.88 1.81 -4.73
CA PHE A 131 -13.07 1.98 -3.53
C PHE A 131 -12.39 3.37 -3.50
N ARG A 132 -11.93 3.89 -4.64
CA ARG A 132 -11.49 5.30 -4.75
C ARG A 132 -12.61 6.28 -4.43
N ALA A 133 -13.80 6.07 -5.00
CA ALA A 133 -14.96 6.91 -4.70
C ALA A 133 -15.33 6.89 -3.21
N PHE A 134 -15.28 5.73 -2.55
CA PHE A 134 -15.43 5.64 -1.09
C PHE A 134 -14.40 6.49 -0.34
N ILE A 135 -13.13 6.41 -0.73
CA ILE A 135 -12.06 7.20 -0.08
C ILE A 135 -12.30 8.70 -0.26
N GLU A 136 -12.59 9.12 -1.49
CA GLU A 136 -12.72 10.54 -1.82
C GLU A 136 -14.00 11.17 -1.25
N GLU A 137 -15.14 10.51 -1.46
CA GLU A 137 -16.45 11.09 -1.18
C GLU A 137 -16.96 10.84 0.24
N GLU A 138 -16.46 9.77 0.92
CA GLU A 138 -16.96 9.38 2.22
C GLU A 138 -15.88 9.45 3.31
N LEU A 139 -14.69 8.88 3.05
CA LEU A 139 -13.63 8.80 4.05
C LEU A 139 -12.95 10.16 4.30
N PHE A 140 -12.54 10.88 3.25
CA PHE A 140 -11.91 12.21 3.41
C PHE A 140 -12.78 13.18 4.20
N PRO A 141 -14.07 13.37 3.92
CA PRO A 141 -14.94 14.20 4.71
C PRO A 141 -15.10 13.71 6.17
N ALA A 142 -15.15 12.39 6.38
CA ALA A 142 -15.28 11.81 7.71
C ALA A 142 -14.04 12.08 8.57
N ILE A 143 -12.83 12.01 8.00
CA ILE A 143 -11.56 12.33 8.68
C ILE A 143 -11.47 13.82 8.96
N ASN A 144 -11.70 14.68 7.97
CA ASN A 144 -11.63 16.14 8.14
C ASN A 144 -12.61 16.67 9.20
N LYS A 145 -13.76 15.99 9.37
CA LYS A 145 -14.73 16.34 10.41
C LYS A 145 -14.27 15.96 11.83
N ARG A 146 -13.48 14.89 11.97
CA ARG A 146 -13.07 14.31 13.26
C ARG A 146 -11.72 14.81 13.74
N TYR A 147 -10.82 15.13 12.82
CA TYR A 147 -9.42 15.45 13.10
C TYR A 147 -9.03 16.81 12.52
N ARG A 148 -8.04 17.43 13.14
CA ARG A 148 -7.43 18.66 12.61
C ARG A 148 -6.43 18.28 11.54
N THR A 149 -6.84 18.41 10.30
CA THR A 149 -6.05 18.02 9.12
C THR A 149 -5.61 19.24 8.32
N THR A 150 -4.48 19.13 7.62
CA THR A 150 -4.14 19.99 6.49
C THR A 150 -4.79 19.47 5.23
N ASN A 151 -4.59 20.17 4.11
CA ASN A 151 -5.04 19.67 2.80
C ASN A 151 -4.11 18.61 2.21
N GLU A 152 -2.88 18.47 2.73
CA GLU A 152 -1.90 17.51 2.22
C GLU A 152 -2.30 16.08 2.57
N LYS A 153 -2.38 15.23 1.54
CA LYS A 153 -2.75 13.83 1.63
C LYS A 153 -1.70 12.94 0.98
N SER A 154 -1.38 11.87 1.67
CA SER A 154 -0.49 10.81 1.16
C SER A 154 -1.23 9.49 1.11
N ILE A 155 -0.82 8.60 0.20
CA ILE A 155 -1.27 7.21 0.16
C ILE A 155 -0.07 6.27 0.11
N ILE A 156 -0.14 5.19 0.91
CA ILE A 156 0.90 4.16 0.97
C ILE A 156 0.29 2.78 0.79
N GLY A 157 1.02 1.87 0.14
CA GLY A 157 0.58 0.49 0.01
C GLY A 157 1.65 -0.44 -0.54
N GLU A 158 1.49 -1.74 -0.25
CA GLU A 158 2.37 -2.82 -0.72
C GLU A 158 1.59 -3.86 -1.53
N SER A 159 2.25 -4.50 -2.50
CA SER A 159 1.68 -5.58 -3.32
C SER A 159 0.41 -5.12 -4.08
N LEU A 160 -0.78 -5.69 -3.83
CA LEU A 160 -2.04 -5.21 -4.42
C LEU A 160 -2.44 -3.82 -3.92
N SER A 161 -2.12 -3.47 -2.66
CA SER A 161 -2.30 -2.11 -2.16
C SER A 161 -1.35 -1.13 -2.87
N GLY A 162 -0.11 -1.56 -3.16
CA GLY A 162 0.82 -0.82 -4.03
C GLY A 162 0.29 -0.67 -5.47
N LEU A 163 -0.36 -1.70 -6.02
CA LEU A 163 -1.06 -1.61 -7.31
C LEU A 163 -2.15 -0.53 -7.27
N PHE A 164 -2.97 -0.52 -6.21
CA PHE A 164 -4.01 0.48 -6.03
C PHE A 164 -3.45 1.91 -5.93
N VAL A 165 -2.32 2.08 -5.23
CA VAL A 165 -1.58 3.36 -5.18
C VAL A 165 -1.18 3.80 -6.59
N MET A 166 -0.53 2.91 -7.36
CA MET A 166 -0.10 3.23 -8.73
C MET A 166 -1.26 3.46 -9.68
N GLU A 167 -2.35 2.69 -9.56
CA GLU A 167 -3.57 2.90 -10.35
C GLU A 167 -4.20 4.26 -10.03
N THR A 168 -4.26 4.65 -8.76
CA THR A 168 -4.77 5.95 -8.34
C THR A 168 -3.89 7.09 -8.84
N PHE A 169 -2.56 6.93 -8.77
CA PHE A 169 -1.60 7.90 -9.32
C PHE A 169 -1.83 8.17 -10.82
N PHE A 170 -2.08 7.13 -11.60
CA PHE A 170 -2.27 7.29 -13.05
C PHE A 170 -3.68 7.74 -13.45
N LEU A 171 -4.72 7.26 -12.76
CA LEU A 171 -6.10 7.48 -13.19
C LEU A 171 -6.78 8.68 -12.51
N THR A 172 -6.39 8.99 -11.28
CA THR A 172 -6.96 10.05 -10.44
C THR A 172 -5.87 10.79 -9.65
N PRO A 173 -4.86 11.36 -10.32
CA PRO A 173 -3.67 11.92 -9.66
C PRO A 173 -3.96 13.11 -8.74
N GLU A 174 -5.15 13.70 -8.81
CA GLU A 174 -5.55 14.81 -7.94
C GLU A 174 -5.98 14.37 -6.53
N MET A 175 -6.25 13.07 -6.31
CA MET A 175 -6.71 12.59 -5.01
C MET A 175 -5.69 12.78 -3.89
N PHE A 176 -4.39 12.63 -4.20
CA PHE A 176 -3.32 12.73 -3.22
C PHE A 176 -2.18 13.62 -3.73
N ASP A 177 -1.35 14.08 -2.81
CA ASP A 177 -0.15 14.84 -3.11
C ASP A 177 1.08 13.94 -3.16
N ASN A 178 1.10 12.90 -2.32
CA ASN A 178 2.21 11.95 -2.21
C ASN A 178 1.72 10.51 -2.37
N TYR A 179 2.41 9.74 -3.20
CA TYR A 179 2.13 8.36 -3.55
C TYR A 179 3.33 7.49 -3.20
N ILE A 180 3.12 6.45 -2.38
CA ILE A 180 4.18 5.56 -1.90
C ILE A 180 3.77 4.12 -2.17
N ALA A 181 4.46 3.44 -3.10
CA ALA A 181 4.15 2.09 -3.51
C ALA A 181 5.34 1.14 -3.32
N PHE A 182 5.18 0.15 -2.45
CA PHE A 182 6.11 -0.95 -2.28
C PHE A 182 5.67 -2.16 -3.10
N ASP A 183 6.57 -2.76 -3.82
CA ASP A 183 6.32 -4.00 -4.58
C ASP A 183 4.98 -4.01 -5.35
N PRO A 184 4.61 -2.93 -6.07
CA PRO A 184 3.30 -2.84 -6.68
C PRO A 184 3.07 -3.99 -7.65
N SER A 185 1.91 -4.66 -7.55
CA SER A 185 1.52 -5.80 -8.40
C SER A 185 1.21 -5.37 -9.84
N LEU A 186 2.18 -4.72 -10.51
CA LEU A 186 2.04 -4.16 -11.85
C LEU A 186 1.82 -5.21 -12.95
N TRP A 187 1.94 -6.49 -12.64
CA TRP A 187 1.58 -7.61 -13.52
C TRP A 187 0.07 -7.69 -13.83
N TRP A 188 -0.77 -7.04 -13.00
CA TRP A 188 -2.23 -7.03 -13.12
C TRP A 188 -2.68 -6.58 -14.51
N ASN A 189 -3.76 -7.21 -15.02
CA ASN A 189 -4.33 -6.95 -16.33
C ASN A 189 -3.28 -6.89 -17.45
N ASN A 190 -2.39 -7.91 -17.48
CA ASN A 190 -1.30 -8.00 -18.45
C ASN A 190 -0.43 -6.73 -18.49
N GLN A 191 -0.06 -6.20 -17.33
CA GLN A 191 0.76 -4.99 -17.15
C GLN A 191 0.12 -3.72 -17.75
N TYR A 192 -1.20 -3.61 -17.66
CA TYR A 192 -1.95 -2.49 -18.24
C TYR A 192 -1.38 -1.13 -17.85
N LEU A 193 -1.11 -0.90 -16.56
CA LEU A 193 -0.59 0.39 -16.09
C LEU A 193 0.80 0.72 -16.66
N VAL A 194 1.68 -0.27 -16.82
CA VAL A 194 3.00 -0.07 -17.44
C VAL A 194 2.85 0.29 -18.91
N LYS A 195 2.00 -0.44 -19.64
CA LYS A 195 1.77 -0.23 -21.08
C LYS A 195 1.13 1.12 -21.40
N THR A 196 0.28 1.62 -20.51
CA THR A 196 -0.43 2.89 -20.70
C THR A 196 0.20 4.08 -19.97
N ALA A 197 1.31 3.86 -19.24
CA ALA A 197 1.95 4.88 -18.42
C ALA A 197 2.25 6.18 -19.18
N LYS A 198 2.81 6.09 -20.40
CA LYS A 198 3.11 7.28 -21.23
C LYS A 198 1.89 8.11 -21.54
N GLU A 199 0.75 7.46 -21.81
CA GLU A 199 -0.51 8.13 -22.13
C GLU A 199 -1.06 8.90 -20.93
N HIS A 200 -0.95 8.31 -19.73
CA HIS A 200 -1.35 8.96 -18.49
C HIS A 200 -0.41 10.11 -18.11
N LEU A 201 0.90 9.91 -18.23
CA LEU A 201 1.90 10.94 -17.94
C LEU A 201 1.80 12.13 -18.90
N ALA A 202 1.43 11.92 -20.15
CA ALA A 202 1.19 13.01 -21.12
C ALA A 202 -0.01 13.92 -20.74
N LYS A 203 -0.88 13.45 -19.85
CA LYS A 203 -2.06 14.18 -19.35
C LYS A 203 -1.93 14.50 -17.86
N PHE A 204 -0.71 14.45 -17.33
CA PHE A 204 -0.47 14.61 -15.90
C PHE A 204 -0.91 16.02 -15.42
N PRO A 205 -1.47 16.15 -14.20
CA PRO A 205 -1.95 17.42 -13.69
C PRO A 205 -0.84 18.47 -13.56
N THR A 206 -1.23 19.73 -13.50
CA THR A 206 -0.28 20.85 -13.31
C THR A 206 0.11 21.07 -11.85
N THR A 207 -0.59 20.42 -10.91
CA THR A 207 -0.25 20.45 -9.48
C THR A 207 0.95 19.56 -9.17
N GLU A 208 1.83 20.01 -8.28
CA GLU A 208 2.99 19.22 -7.86
C GLU A 208 2.56 17.90 -7.21
N LYS A 209 3.16 16.80 -7.65
CA LYS A 209 2.95 15.46 -7.09
C LYS A 209 4.28 14.80 -6.77
N ARG A 210 4.27 13.94 -5.75
CA ARG A 210 5.44 13.14 -5.39
C ARG A 210 5.10 11.66 -5.48
N LEU A 211 5.96 10.91 -6.14
CA LEU A 211 5.84 9.46 -6.26
C LEU A 211 7.13 8.80 -5.79
N TRP A 212 7.01 7.94 -4.80
CA TRP A 212 8.08 7.00 -4.44
C TRP A 212 7.59 5.57 -4.66
N PHE A 213 8.37 4.77 -5.36
CA PHE A 213 8.05 3.36 -5.55
C PHE A 213 9.31 2.50 -5.53
N ALA A 214 9.16 1.27 -5.05
CA ALA A 214 10.26 0.33 -4.88
C ALA A 214 9.89 -1.05 -5.39
N SER A 215 10.91 -1.87 -5.68
CA SER A 215 10.72 -3.28 -5.97
C SER A 215 11.69 -4.16 -5.20
N SER A 216 11.19 -5.30 -4.72
CA SER A 216 12.01 -6.38 -4.20
C SER A 216 12.68 -7.17 -5.34
N SER A 217 13.43 -8.21 -4.97
CA SER A 217 14.07 -9.13 -5.93
C SER A 217 13.10 -10.09 -6.61
N ALA A 218 11.81 -10.14 -6.22
CA ALA A 218 10.79 -10.99 -6.85
C ALA A 218 10.65 -10.63 -8.34
N LYS A 219 10.89 -11.63 -9.21
CA LYS A 219 11.09 -11.40 -10.66
C LYS A 219 9.89 -10.79 -11.37
N ASP A 220 8.68 -11.20 -11.01
CA ASP A 220 7.41 -10.72 -11.54
C ASP A 220 7.13 -9.26 -11.15
N ILE A 221 7.50 -8.88 -9.94
CA ILE A 221 7.41 -7.50 -9.44
C ILE A 221 8.50 -6.63 -10.07
N ARG A 222 9.78 -7.04 -9.91
CA ARG A 222 10.94 -6.25 -10.32
C ARG A 222 10.93 -5.87 -11.79
N ASN A 223 10.55 -6.81 -12.67
CA ASN A 223 10.62 -6.56 -14.11
C ASN A 223 9.64 -5.46 -14.53
N ALA A 224 8.38 -5.55 -14.11
CA ALA A 224 7.36 -4.56 -14.44
C ALA A 224 7.67 -3.19 -13.80
N THR A 225 8.16 -3.18 -12.56
CA THR A 225 8.51 -1.94 -11.84
C THR A 225 9.72 -1.26 -12.46
N LYS A 226 10.74 -2.02 -12.88
CA LYS A 226 11.89 -1.50 -13.61
C LYS A 226 11.51 -0.93 -14.98
N GLU A 227 10.65 -1.63 -15.73
CA GLU A 227 10.15 -1.14 -17.02
C GLU A 227 9.41 0.19 -16.83
N LEU A 228 8.56 0.29 -15.81
CA LEU A 228 7.89 1.53 -15.48
C LEU A 228 8.90 2.65 -15.14
N ALA A 229 9.94 2.36 -14.34
CA ALA A 229 10.98 3.32 -14.01
C ALA A 229 11.72 3.85 -15.25
N GLU A 230 12.00 2.99 -16.25
CA GLU A 230 12.60 3.43 -17.52
C GLU A 230 11.64 4.33 -18.32
N ILE A 231 10.33 4.09 -18.25
CA ILE A 231 9.35 4.99 -18.88
C ILE A 231 9.42 6.38 -18.23
N PHE A 232 9.43 6.47 -16.89
CA PHE A 232 9.53 7.75 -16.18
C PHE A 232 10.77 8.55 -16.59
N LYS A 233 11.93 7.90 -16.77
CA LYS A 233 13.18 8.56 -17.20
C LYS A 233 13.08 9.22 -18.58
N THR A 234 12.16 8.75 -19.42
CA THR A 234 11.97 9.30 -20.78
C THR A 234 10.93 10.42 -20.84
N GLN A 235 10.27 10.72 -19.72
CA GLN A 235 9.24 11.75 -19.64
C GLN A 235 9.76 12.94 -18.85
N ASP A 236 9.64 14.13 -19.44
CA ASP A 236 9.92 15.39 -18.75
C ASP A 236 8.61 15.96 -18.18
N ILE A 237 8.35 15.68 -16.90
CA ILE A 237 7.14 16.11 -16.20
C ILE A 237 7.56 17.08 -15.10
N SER A 238 7.47 18.36 -15.38
CA SER A 238 7.99 19.44 -14.53
C SER A 238 7.42 19.48 -13.11
N ASN A 239 6.20 18.97 -12.93
CA ASN A 239 5.47 18.98 -11.64
C ASN A 239 5.40 17.60 -10.97
N LEU A 240 6.21 16.65 -11.42
CA LEU A 240 6.33 15.35 -10.79
C LEU A 240 7.74 15.16 -10.22
N ASN A 241 7.83 15.04 -8.91
CA ASN A 241 9.04 14.57 -8.25
C ASN A 241 8.88 13.07 -7.98
N TYR A 242 9.63 12.23 -8.69
CA TYR A 242 9.57 10.80 -8.49
C TYR A 242 10.90 10.18 -8.09
N HIS A 243 10.84 9.10 -7.34
CA HIS A 243 12.00 8.29 -6.97
C HIS A 243 11.66 6.80 -7.11
N TYR A 244 12.54 6.05 -7.77
CA TYR A 244 12.49 4.60 -7.86
C TYR A 244 13.65 3.99 -7.08
N SER A 245 13.35 3.07 -6.15
CA SER A 245 14.31 2.26 -5.40
C SER A 245 14.25 0.81 -5.90
N PRO A 246 15.31 0.29 -6.56
CA PRO A 246 15.36 -1.08 -7.08
C PRO A 246 15.62 -2.12 -5.98
#